data_3c9c7e118062f0251a6414f67a8c87bf
#
_entry.id   3c9c7e118062f0251a6414f67a8c87bf
#
_cell.length_a   1.000
_cell.length_b   1.000
_cell.length_c   1.000
_cell.angle_alpha   90.00
_cell.angle_beta   90.00
_cell.angle_gamma   90.00
#
_symmetry.space_group_name_H-M   'P 1'
#
loop_
_entity.id
_entity.type
_entity.pdbx_description
1 polymer ?
#
loop_
_entity_poly.entity_id
_entity_poly.type
_entity_poly.pdbx_seq_one_letter_code
_entity_poly.pdbx_strand_id
1 'polypeptide(L)'
;MSPTPLSVLDLAPVSAGRGVGDALRATVELARRVEDLGYQRYWLAEHHLASGVASSAPAVLIGQVAAATRTIRVGSGAVQVGHRTALSVVEEFGTLATLYPGRIDLGLGRSGQRRIEAGTPPPAPVSAPAVPAQVVDGLLIPPPFAYARVLASPRFAQASALLHQPGAVPPPFADQVADILALIRGDYRDADGLDAHAVPGEGTDLQVWLLGSSGGESAQLAGVLGLPFAANYHVSPATVLDAVAAYRAAFQPSAALAHPYVIVSADVVVAATDEAARRLATPYPTWVRSIRTGAGAIPFPHPDEVATQPWTAADQELVADRVDTQFVGAPEKVTDQLRTLRDVTGADELLITTITHDPADRLTSYELLAKHWPG
;
A
#
# COMPACT_ATOMS: atom_id res chain seq x y z
N MET A 1 -8.62 -11.50 24.25
CA MET A 1 -8.66 -10.78 22.93
C MET A 1 -7.86 -11.63 21.97
N SER A 2 -8.36 -11.86 20.76
CA SER A 2 -7.54 -12.52 19.73
C SER A 2 -6.35 -11.65 19.38
N PRO A 3 -5.22 -12.27 19.00
CA PRO A 3 -4.05 -11.52 18.59
C PRO A 3 -4.33 -10.61 17.39
N THR A 4 -3.76 -9.40 17.38
CA THR A 4 -3.82 -8.52 16.20
C THR A 4 -3.08 -9.17 15.04
N PRO A 5 -3.74 -9.47 13.91
CA PRO A 5 -3.11 -10.13 12.78
C PRO A 5 -2.01 -9.27 12.15
N LEU A 6 -0.99 -9.93 11.61
CA LEU A 6 0.00 -9.34 10.71
C LEU A 6 -0.29 -9.75 9.27
N SER A 7 -0.14 -8.81 8.36
CA SER A 7 -0.25 -9.00 6.91
C SER A 7 0.94 -8.40 6.18
N VAL A 8 1.15 -8.77 4.92
CA VAL A 8 2.29 -8.33 4.11
C VAL A 8 1.82 -7.44 2.98
N LEU A 9 2.49 -6.29 2.79
CA LEU A 9 2.42 -5.48 1.57
C LEU A 9 3.73 -5.64 0.80
N ASP A 10 3.65 -6.26 -0.36
CA ASP A 10 4.80 -6.47 -1.23
C ASP A 10 4.77 -5.56 -2.47
N LEU A 11 5.91 -4.92 -2.71
CA LEU A 11 6.15 -4.09 -3.88
C LEU A 11 6.91 -4.85 -4.98
N ALA A 12 7.27 -6.11 -4.75
CA ALA A 12 8.21 -6.88 -5.57
C ALA A 12 9.52 -6.09 -5.82
N PRO A 13 10.27 -5.70 -4.76
CA PRO A 13 11.43 -4.82 -4.90
C PRO A 13 12.52 -5.48 -5.71
N VAL A 14 13.08 -4.71 -6.65
CA VAL A 14 14.24 -5.10 -7.45
C VAL A 14 15.50 -4.59 -6.75
N SER A 15 16.39 -5.49 -6.38
CA SER A 15 17.69 -5.12 -5.78
C SER A 15 18.70 -4.74 -6.87
N ALA A 16 19.57 -3.79 -6.59
CA ALA A 16 20.67 -3.45 -7.48
C ALA A 16 21.53 -4.69 -7.78
N GLY A 17 21.91 -4.85 -9.04
CA GLY A 17 22.65 -6.04 -9.49
C GLY A 17 21.82 -7.31 -9.71
N ARG A 18 20.52 -7.32 -9.39
CA ARG A 18 19.61 -8.44 -9.63
C ARG A 18 18.59 -8.12 -10.74
N GLY A 19 18.05 -9.17 -11.36
CA GLY A 19 17.05 -9.02 -12.43
C GLY A 19 15.62 -8.90 -11.91
N VAL A 20 14.73 -8.29 -12.72
CA VAL A 20 13.28 -8.22 -12.45
C VAL A 20 12.68 -9.62 -12.22
N GLY A 21 13.13 -10.64 -12.98
CA GLY A 21 12.68 -12.02 -12.80
C GLY A 21 13.04 -12.61 -11.43
N ASP A 22 14.15 -12.16 -10.82
CA ASP A 22 14.52 -12.59 -9.47
C ASP A 22 13.60 -11.97 -8.42
N ALA A 23 13.24 -10.69 -8.58
CA ALA A 23 12.28 -10.01 -7.72
C ALA A 23 10.90 -10.69 -7.75
N LEU A 24 10.39 -11.02 -8.93
CA LEU A 24 9.09 -11.70 -9.08
C LEU A 24 9.10 -13.11 -8.46
N ARG A 25 10.18 -13.89 -8.65
CA ARG A 25 10.33 -15.20 -7.99
C ARG A 25 10.43 -15.07 -6.47
N ALA A 26 11.18 -14.09 -5.98
CA ALA A 26 11.31 -13.82 -4.55
C ALA A 26 9.98 -13.43 -3.90
N THR A 27 9.12 -12.67 -4.62
CA THR A 27 7.75 -12.36 -4.19
C THR A 27 6.90 -13.62 -3.99
N VAL A 28 6.91 -14.55 -4.95
CA VAL A 28 6.14 -15.80 -4.83
C VAL A 28 6.68 -16.69 -3.71
N GLU A 29 8.00 -16.78 -3.56
CA GLU A 29 8.62 -17.56 -2.47
C GLU A 29 8.34 -16.93 -1.10
N LEU A 30 8.44 -15.61 -0.98
CA LEU A 30 8.10 -14.91 0.25
C LEU A 30 6.65 -15.19 0.67
N ALA A 31 5.70 -15.16 -0.28
CA ALA A 31 4.30 -15.43 0.01
C ALA A 31 4.07 -16.83 0.62
N ARG A 32 4.77 -17.86 0.11
CA ARG A 32 4.74 -19.21 0.69
C ARG A 32 5.25 -19.22 2.13
N ARG A 33 6.38 -18.55 2.37
CA ARG A 33 7.03 -18.54 3.69
C ARG A 33 6.18 -17.79 4.71
N VAL A 34 5.59 -16.64 4.36
CA VAL A 34 4.75 -15.88 5.30
C VAL A 34 3.40 -16.55 5.55
N GLU A 35 2.89 -17.36 4.61
CA GLU A 35 1.77 -18.26 4.87
C GLU A 35 2.09 -19.25 5.98
N ASP A 36 3.25 -19.92 5.90
CA ASP A 36 3.70 -20.87 6.93
C ASP A 36 3.97 -20.20 8.29
N LEU A 37 4.29 -18.91 8.29
CA LEU A 37 4.47 -18.10 9.49
C LEU A 37 3.16 -17.55 10.10
N GLY A 38 2.02 -17.79 9.45
CA GLY A 38 0.70 -17.40 9.96
C GLY A 38 0.29 -15.95 9.67
N TYR A 39 0.91 -15.28 8.70
CA TYR A 39 0.43 -13.99 8.22
C TYR A 39 -0.96 -14.13 7.59
N GLN A 40 -1.83 -13.15 7.85
CA GLN A 40 -3.25 -13.22 7.45
C GLN A 40 -3.44 -12.97 5.94
N ARG A 41 -2.70 -12.00 5.38
CA ARG A 41 -2.85 -11.54 3.99
C ARG A 41 -1.49 -11.28 3.35
N TYR A 42 -1.47 -11.40 2.02
CA TYR A 42 -0.35 -11.00 1.19
C TYR A 42 -0.87 -10.10 0.06
N TRP A 43 -0.65 -8.80 0.20
CA TRP A 43 -1.09 -7.82 -0.79
C TRP A 43 0.05 -7.34 -1.66
N LEU A 44 -0.26 -7.13 -2.93
CA LEU A 44 0.65 -6.62 -3.93
C LEU A 44 0.29 -5.19 -4.28
N ALA A 45 1.26 -4.28 -4.18
CA ALA A 45 1.10 -2.90 -4.62
C ALA A 45 1.05 -2.81 -6.15
N GLU A 46 0.55 -1.71 -6.70
CA GLU A 46 0.61 -1.41 -8.14
C GLU A 46 1.50 -0.19 -8.38
N HIS A 47 2.63 -0.40 -9.08
CA HIS A 47 3.57 0.66 -9.45
C HIS A 47 3.97 0.51 -10.90
N HIS A 48 3.99 1.63 -11.63
CA HIS A 48 4.33 1.68 -13.04
C HIS A 48 5.59 2.51 -13.28
N LEU A 49 6.37 2.15 -14.31
CA LEU A 49 7.53 2.89 -14.79
C LEU A 49 8.60 3.17 -13.70
N ALA A 50 8.69 2.30 -12.69
CA ALA A 50 9.65 2.38 -11.61
C ALA A 50 10.60 1.18 -11.69
N SER A 51 11.89 1.42 -11.96
CA SER A 51 12.88 0.35 -12.18
C SER A 51 13.20 -0.47 -10.92
N GLY A 52 12.89 0.06 -9.74
CA GLY A 52 13.16 -0.57 -8.46
C GLY A 52 12.01 -1.42 -7.90
N VAL A 53 10.88 -1.50 -8.58
CA VAL A 53 9.73 -2.32 -8.15
C VAL A 53 9.08 -3.00 -9.36
N ALA A 54 8.78 -4.29 -9.23
CA ALA A 54 8.32 -5.13 -10.34
C ALA A 54 6.80 -5.38 -10.33
N SER A 55 6.07 -4.87 -9.34
CA SER A 55 4.63 -5.07 -9.19
C SER A 55 3.83 -4.06 -10.02
N SER A 56 3.80 -4.23 -11.34
CA SER A 56 3.05 -3.37 -12.28
C SER A 56 1.71 -3.97 -12.74
N ALA A 57 1.52 -5.27 -12.56
CA ALA A 57 0.30 -5.98 -12.95
C ALA A 57 -0.18 -6.85 -11.78
N PRO A 58 -0.81 -6.24 -10.75
CA PRO A 58 -1.14 -6.95 -9.52
C PRO A 58 -2.01 -8.18 -9.77
N ALA A 59 -3.05 -8.12 -10.60
CA ALA A 59 -3.91 -9.27 -10.85
C ALA A 59 -3.13 -10.49 -11.40
N VAL A 60 -2.16 -10.27 -12.30
CA VAL A 60 -1.31 -11.35 -12.84
C VAL A 60 -0.46 -11.97 -11.73
N LEU A 61 0.16 -11.14 -10.91
CA LEU A 61 1.06 -11.61 -9.86
C LEU A 61 0.29 -12.22 -8.67
N ILE A 62 -0.90 -11.70 -8.35
CA ILE A 62 -1.84 -12.30 -7.39
C ILE A 62 -2.18 -13.73 -7.80
N GLY A 63 -2.46 -13.98 -9.08
CA GLY A 63 -2.72 -15.32 -9.58
C GLY A 63 -1.56 -16.29 -9.36
N GLN A 64 -0.30 -15.84 -9.55
CA GLN A 64 0.89 -16.65 -9.28
C GLN A 64 1.07 -16.94 -7.78
N VAL A 65 0.85 -15.93 -6.93
CA VAL A 65 0.92 -16.09 -5.47
C VAL A 65 -0.20 -17.01 -4.97
N ALA A 66 -1.43 -16.82 -5.44
CA ALA A 66 -2.57 -17.66 -5.06
C ALA A 66 -2.39 -19.13 -5.46
N ALA A 67 -1.81 -19.39 -6.65
CA ALA A 67 -1.46 -20.74 -7.11
C ALA A 67 -0.32 -21.38 -6.28
N ALA A 68 0.55 -20.57 -5.71
CA ALA A 68 1.70 -21.04 -4.94
C ALA A 68 1.42 -21.23 -3.44
N THR A 69 0.27 -20.75 -2.95
CA THR A 69 -0.17 -20.75 -1.54
C THR A 69 -1.51 -21.47 -1.39
N ARG A 70 -1.94 -21.76 -0.15
CA ARG A 70 -3.13 -22.59 0.11
C ARG A 70 -4.24 -21.85 0.85
N THR A 71 -3.89 -21.05 1.85
CA THR A 71 -4.83 -20.51 2.86
C THR A 71 -4.73 -19.00 3.04
N ILE A 72 -3.55 -18.42 2.86
CA ILE A 72 -3.34 -16.98 3.00
C ILE A 72 -4.21 -16.22 2.01
N ARG A 73 -4.85 -15.14 2.46
CA ARG A 73 -5.59 -14.26 1.54
C ARG A 73 -4.60 -13.48 0.68
N VAL A 74 -4.91 -13.34 -0.59
CA VAL A 74 -4.04 -12.63 -1.55
C VAL A 74 -4.83 -11.50 -2.18
N GLY A 75 -4.20 -10.34 -2.36
CA GLY A 75 -4.92 -9.20 -2.91
C GLY A 75 -4.05 -8.06 -3.38
N SER A 76 -4.69 -6.96 -3.71
CA SER A 76 -4.05 -5.72 -4.13
C SER A 76 -4.01 -4.68 -3.01
N GLY A 77 -2.89 -4.00 -2.89
CA GLY A 77 -2.73 -2.90 -1.94
C GLY A 77 -2.12 -1.65 -2.56
N ALA A 78 -2.76 -1.04 -3.58
CA ALA A 78 -4.07 -1.19 -4.18
C ALA A 78 -4.03 -1.26 -5.71
N VAL A 79 -5.15 -1.65 -6.34
CA VAL A 79 -5.39 -1.34 -7.76
C VAL A 79 -5.58 0.16 -7.92
N GLN A 80 -4.89 0.76 -8.87
CA GLN A 80 -5.04 2.17 -9.23
C GLN A 80 -6.18 2.34 -10.23
N VAL A 81 -7.40 2.60 -9.74
CA VAL A 81 -8.61 2.61 -10.59
C VAL A 81 -8.64 3.75 -11.62
N GLY A 82 -7.86 4.81 -11.41
CA GLY A 82 -7.90 6.00 -12.29
C GLY A 82 -7.50 5.77 -13.75
N HIS A 83 -6.88 4.64 -14.09
CA HIS A 83 -6.53 4.27 -15.47
C HIS A 83 -7.18 2.95 -15.91
N ARG A 84 -8.17 2.47 -15.17
CA ARG A 84 -8.91 1.23 -15.44
C ARG A 84 -10.39 1.47 -15.52
N THR A 85 -11.12 0.57 -16.15
CA THR A 85 -12.59 0.56 -16.10
C THR A 85 -13.08 -0.33 -14.96
N ALA A 86 -14.25 -0.01 -14.39
CA ALA A 86 -14.86 -0.86 -13.36
C ALA A 86 -15.02 -2.31 -13.84
N LEU A 87 -15.49 -2.50 -15.07
CA LEU A 87 -15.66 -3.83 -15.66
C LEU A 87 -14.35 -4.60 -15.73
N SER A 88 -13.25 -4.01 -16.24
CA SER A 88 -11.96 -4.72 -16.33
C SER A 88 -11.44 -5.16 -14.96
N VAL A 89 -11.62 -4.33 -13.95
CA VAL A 89 -11.22 -4.67 -12.56
C VAL A 89 -12.05 -5.84 -12.03
N VAL A 90 -13.37 -5.81 -12.24
CA VAL A 90 -14.25 -6.89 -11.76
C VAL A 90 -13.98 -8.20 -12.48
N GLU A 91 -13.78 -8.20 -13.80
CA GLU A 91 -13.46 -9.41 -14.55
C GLU A 91 -12.10 -10.01 -14.19
N GLU A 92 -11.05 -9.17 -14.01
CA GLU A 92 -9.72 -9.61 -13.57
C GLU A 92 -9.78 -10.27 -12.18
N PHE A 93 -10.35 -9.58 -11.19
CA PHE A 93 -10.43 -10.07 -9.82
C PHE A 93 -11.50 -11.14 -9.63
N GLY A 94 -12.59 -11.08 -10.38
CA GLY A 94 -13.60 -12.12 -10.44
C GLY A 94 -13.06 -13.45 -11.00
N THR A 95 -12.18 -13.40 -12.00
CA THR A 95 -11.43 -14.57 -12.48
C THR A 95 -10.61 -15.18 -11.35
N LEU A 96 -9.89 -14.36 -10.61
CA LEU A 96 -9.09 -14.81 -9.46
C LEU A 96 -9.97 -15.39 -8.36
N ALA A 97 -11.06 -14.74 -7.98
CA ALA A 97 -11.95 -15.21 -6.93
C ALA A 97 -12.66 -16.51 -7.31
N THR A 98 -13.01 -16.68 -8.59
CA THR A 98 -13.57 -17.94 -9.11
C THR A 98 -12.57 -19.11 -9.03
N LEU A 99 -11.29 -18.85 -9.32
CA LEU A 99 -10.23 -19.85 -9.24
C LEU A 99 -9.78 -20.14 -7.79
N TYR A 100 -9.85 -19.14 -6.92
CA TYR A 100 -9.38 -19.20 -5.53
C TYR A 100 -10.43 -18.68 -4.54
N PRO A 101 -11.58 -19.36 -4.41
CA PRO A 101 -12.70 -18.88 -3.60
C PRO A 101 -12.30 -18.63 -2.13
N GLY A 102 -12.85 -17.58 -1.54
CA GLY A 102 -12.61 -17.19 -0.15
C GLY A 102 -11.26 -16.51 0.11
N ARG A 103 -10.39 -16.35 -0.90
CA ARG A 103 -9.01 -15.93 -0.70
C ARG A 103 -8.61 -14.60 -1.33
N ILE A 104 -9.46 -13.98 -2.13
CA ILE A 104 -9.08 -12.80 -2.91
C ILE A 104 -9.59 -11.51 -2.28
N ASP A 105 -8.67 -10.56 -2.10
CA ASP A 105 -8.95 -9.20 -1.65
C ASP A 105 -8.76 -8.23 -2.81
N LEU A 106 -9.75 -7.38 -3.05
CA LEU A 106 -9.69 -6.29 -4.02
C LEU A 106 -9.52 -4.96 -3.29
N GLY A 107 -8.27 -4.53 -3.13
CA GLY A 107 -7.97 -3.21 -2.61
C GLY A 107 -7.97 -2.16 -3.71
N LEU A 108 -8.76 -1.11 -3.55
CA LEU A 108 -8.95 -0.01 -4.49
C LEU A 108 -8.30 1.27 -3.97
N GLY A 109 -7.50 1.91 -4.81
CA GLY A 109 -6.80 3.16 -4.50
C GLY A 109 -6.98 4.21 -5.60
N ARG A 110 -6.96 5.48 -5.17
CA ARG A 110 -7.21 6.64 -6.01
C ARG A 110 -5.99 7.25 -6.68
N SER A 111 -4.83 6.60 -6.59
CA SER A 111 -3.54 7.13 -7.03
C SER A 111 -3.61 7.85 -8.38
N GLY A 112 -3.06 9.07 -8.44
CA GLY A 112 -3.03 9.89 -9.67
C GLY A 112 -4.36 10.53 -10.08
N GLN A 113 -5.49 9.96 -9.76
CA GLN A 113 -6.83 10.43 -10.14
C GLN A 113 -7.18 11.80 -9.52
N ARG A 114 -6.74 12.05 -8.29
CA ARG A 114 -6.89 13.36 -7.60
C ARG A 114 -6.51 14.57 -8.47
N ARG A 115 -5.53 14.41 -9.36
CA ARG A 115 -5.04 15.49 -10.21
C ARG A 115 -5.91 15.69 -11.44
N ILE A 116 -6.49 14.62 -11.95
CA ILE A 116 -7.38 14.66 -13.11
C ILE A 116 -8.73 15.26 -12.70
N GLU A 117 -9.26 14.83 -11.56
CA GLU A 117 -10.52 15.35 -11.00
C GLU A 117 -10.42 16.84 -10.63
N ALA A 118 -9.28 17.30 -10.16
CA ALA A 118 -9.11 18.70 -9.76
C ALA A 118 -9.06 19.68 -10.94
N GLY A 119 -8.84 19.23 -12.19
CA GLY A 119 -8.79 20.08 -13.39
C GLY A 119 -7.82 21.27 -13.33
N THR A 120 -7.03 21.36 -12.27
CA THR A 120 -6.21 22.52 -11.91
C THR A 120 -4.74 22.10 -11.74
N PRO A 121 -3.79 22.88 -12.25
CA PRO A 121 -2.40 22.74 -11.81
C PRO A 121 -2.36 22.83 -10.27
N PRO A 122 -1.48 22.07 -9.61
CA PRO A 122 -1.36 22.17 -8.16
C PRO A 122 -1.16 23.65 -7.79
N PRO A 123 -1.87 24.15 -6.77
CA PRO A 123 -1.64 25.51 -6.31
C PRO A 123 -0.14 25.68 -6.06
N ALA A 124 0.39 26.84 -6.46
CA ALA A 124 1.76 27.21 -6.09
C ALA A 124 1.94 26.91 -4.60
N PRO A 125 3.10 26.41 -4.18
CA PRO A 125 3.31 26.06 -2.79
C PRO A 125 3.04 27.31 -1.94
N VAL A 126 1.84 27.40 -1.38
CA VAL A 126 1.57 28.31 -0.30
C VAL A 126 2.41 27.74 0.83
N SER A 127 3.35 28.52 1.34
CA SER A 127 4.07 28.18 2.56
C SER A 127 3.05 28.18 3.71
N ALA A 128 2.33 27.07 3.84
CA ALA A 128 1.58 26.82 5.06
C ALA A 128 2.58 26.85 6.22
N PRO A 129 2.22 27.40 7.38
CA PRO A 129 3.09 27.35 8.54
C PRO A 129 3.50 25.90 8.76
N ALA A 130 4.81 25.67 8.95
CA ALA A 130 5.35 24.34 9.14
C ALA A 130 4.67 23.72 10.37
N VAL A 131 3.87 22.69 10.15
CA VAL A 131 3.31 21.90 11.24
C VAL A 131 4.49 21.14 11.86
N PRO A 132 4.80 21.34 13.14
CA PRO A 132 5.92 20.64 13.75
C PRO A 132 5.61 19.13 13.86
N ALA A 133 6.66 18.32 13.92
CA ALA A 133 6.51 16.91 14.30
C ALA A 133 5.87 16.81 15.68
N GLN A 134 5.01 15.83 15.87
CA GLN A 134 4.32 15.56 17.14
C GLN A 134 4.60 14.10 17.56
N VAL A 135 4.55 13.84 18.85
CA VAL A 135 4.52 12.48 19.39
C VAL A 135 3.20 12.31 20.11
N VAL A 136 2.36 11.42 19.59
CA VAL A 136 1.04 11.09 20.14
C VAL A 136 1.14 9.73 20.80
N ASP A 137 1.05 9.69 22.12
CA ASP A 137 1.14 8.46 22.93
C ASP A 137 2.32 7.54 22.53
N GLY A 138 3.47 8.15 22.22
CA GLY A 138 4.70 7.46 21.81
C GLY A 138 4.85 7.24 20.30
N LEU A 139 3.83 7.51 19.49
CA LEU A 139 3.88 7.41 18.03
C LEU A 139 4.33 8.75 17.42
N LEU A 140 5.37 8.72 16.60
CA LEU A 140 5.83 9.90 15.84
C LEU A 140 4.86 10.22 14.70
N ILE A 141 4.33 11.45 14.70
CA ILE A 141 3.57 12.02 13.59
C ILE A 141 4.39 13.16 12.99
N PRO A 142 5.10 12.93 11.87
CA PRO A 142 5.95 13.95 11.26
C PRO A 142 5.14 15.01 10.54
N PRO A 143 5.77 16.11 10.11
CA PRO A 143 5.15 17.07 9.20
C PRO A 143 4.69 16.42 7.89
N PRO A 144 3.59 16.89 7.27
CA PRO A 144 3.13 16.33 6.00
C PRO A 144 4.10 16.67 4.87
N PHE A 145 4.44 15.67 4.07
CA PHE A 145 5.28 15.85 2.88
C PHE A 145 4.50 16.52 1.74
N ALA A 146 5.12 17.54 1.12
CA ALA A 146 4.53 18.25 -0.01
C ALA A 146 4.79 17.53 -1.34
N TYR A 147 3.86 16.69 -1.80
CA TYR A 147 3.96 15.94 -3.06
C TYR A 147 3.89 16.80 -4.33
N ALA A 148 3.60 18.11 -4.23
CA ALA A 148 3.41 18.98 -5.40
C ALA A 148 4.57 18.92 -6.41
N ARG A 149 5.83 18.89 -5.92
CA ARG A 149 7.02 18.77 -6.79
C ARG A 149 7.09 17.44 -7.53
N VAL A 150 6.78 16.34 -6.88
CA VAL A 150 6.77 14.99 -7.49
C VAL A 150 5.69 14.92 -8.56
N LEU A 151 4.48 15.39 -8.24
CA LEU A 151 3.34 15.43 -9.16
C LEU A 151 3.56 16.37 -10.36
N ALA A 152 4.39 17.39 -10.22
CA ALA A 152 4.76 18.31 -11.29
C ALA A 152 5.93 17.79 -12.16
N SER A 153 6.52 16.64 -11.84
CA SER A 153 7.68 16.12 -12.57
C SER A 153 7.29 15.68 -13.99
N PRO A 154 8.20 15.86 -14.99
CA PRO A 154 7.97 15.38 -16.34
C PRO A 154 7.72 13.87 -16.41
N ARG A 155 8.37 13.10 -15.54
CA ARG A 155 8.19 11.65 -15.45
C ARG A 155 6.79 11.27 -15.00
N PHE A 156 6.21 11.99 -14.04
CA PHE A 156 4.84 11.77 -13.63
C PHE A 156 3.84 12.07 -14.76
N ALA A 157 4.08 13.17 -15.50
CA ALA A 157 3.26 13.50 -16.67
C ALA A 157 3.36 12.44 -17.78
N GLN A 158 4.58 11.93 -18.04
CA GLN A 158 4.80 10.83 -18.98
C GLN A 158 4.09 9.55 -18.53
N ALA A 159 4.21 9.16 -17.26
CA ALA A 159 3.54 7.99 -16.73
C ALA A 159 2.02 8.09 -16.87
N SER A 160 1.44 9.24 -16.52
CA SER A 160 0.02 9.50 -16.69
C SER A 160 -0.42 9.36 -18.16
N ALA A 161 0.35 9.91 -19.10
CA ALA A 161 0.04 9.81 -20.53
C ALA A 161 0.12 8.37 -21.07
N LEU A 162 1.01 7.54 -20.53
CA LEU A 162 1.16 6.14 -20.96
C LEU A 162 0.12 5.20 -20.32
N LEU A 163 -0.43 5.57 -19.16
CA LEU A 163 -1.41 4.76 -18.45
C LEU A 163 -2.85 5.00 -18.92
N HIS A 164 -3.12 6.16 -19.50
CA HIS A 164 -4.46 6.50 -19.98
C HIS A 164 -4.57 6.41 -21.50
N GLN A 165 -5.72 5.98 -22.00
CA GLN A 165 -6.03 6.10 -23.41
C GLN A 165 -6.11 7.59 -23.79
N PRO A 166 -5.69 7.98 -25.00
CA PRO A 166 -5.78 9.36 -25.45
C PRO A 166 -7.22 9.90 -25.34
N GLY A 167 -7.38 11.02 -24.64
CA GLY A 167 -8.68 11.66 -24.42
C GLY A 167 -9.58 11.01 -23.38
N ALA A 168 -9.15 9.94 -22.73
CA ALA A 168 -9.93 9.31 -21.66
C ALA A 168 -9.96 10.22 -20.42
N VAL A 169 -11.15 10.40 -19.86
CA VAL A 169 -11.36 11.05 -18.58
C VAL A 169 -11.91 10.00 -17.63
N PRO A 170 -11.19 9.62 -16.58
CA PRO A 170 -11.68 8.64 -15.63
C PRO A 170 -12.92 9.18 -14.90
N PRO A 171 -13.93 8.35 -14.65
CA PRO A 171 -15.05 8.74 -13.80
C PRO A 171 -14.60 9.12 -12.39
N PRO A 172 -15.39 9.86 -11.61
CA PRO A 172 -15.13 10.11 -10.20
C PRO A 172 -14.89 8.80 -9.43
N PHE A 173 -14.00 8.84 -8.44
CA PHE A 173 -13.64 7.63 -7.69
C PHE A 173 -14.85 6.95 -7.03
N ALA A 174 -15.75 7.74 -6.45
CA ALA A 174 -16.96 7.20 -5.83
C ALA A 174 -17.84 6.45 -6.81
N ASP A 175 -17.99 6.97 -8.04
CA ASP A 175 -18.79 6.34 -9.09
C ASP A 175 -18.14 5.03 -9.56
N GLN A 176 -16.81 5.02 -9.75
CA GLN A 176 -16.09 3.80 -10.09
C GLN A 176 -16.22 2.71 -9.02
N VAL A 177 -16.14 3.07 -7.74
CA VAL A 177 -16.36 2.12 -6.63
C VAL A 177 -17.80 1.62 -6.62
N ALA A 178 -18.79 2.49 -6.87
CA ALA A 178 -20.19 2.10 -6.95
C ALA A 178 -20.43 1.11 -8.10
N ASP A 179 -19.88 1.39 -9.28
CA ASP A 179 -19.96 0.50 -10.45
C ASP A 179 -19.31 -0.87 -10.19
N ILE A 180 -18.11 -0.88 -9.57
CA ILE A 180 -17.41 -2.13 -9.19
C ILE A 180 -18.30 -2.96 -8.26
N LEU A 181 -18.87 -2.34 -7.21
CA LEU A 181 -19.72 -3.04 -6.28
C LEU A 181 -21.01 -3.54 -6.92
N ALA A 182 -21.63 -2.75 -7.81
CA ALA A 182 -22.84 -3.13 -8.54
C ALA A 182 -22.56 -4.31 -9.50
N LEU A 183 -21.44 -4.29 -10.24
CA LEU A 183 -21.03 -5.41 -11.10
C LEU A 183 -20.74 -6.70 -10.31
N ILE A 184 -20.12 -6.59 -9.13
CA ILE A 184 -19.91 -7.75 -8.26
C ILE A 184 -21.25 -8.31 -7.74
N ARG A 185 -22.21 -7.45 -7.38
CA ARG A 185 -23.53 -7.88 -6.92
C ARG A 185 -24.45 -8.38 -8.05
N GLY A 186 -24.16 -8.04 -9.31
CA GLY A 186 -25.04 -8.34 -10.46
C GLY A 186 -26.26 -7.43 -10.59
N ASP A 187 -26.22 -6.24 -9.98
CA ASP A 187 -27.29 -5.25 -10.05
C ASP A 187 -26.90 -3.95 -10.80
N TYR A 188 -25.79 -4.01 -11.56
CA TYR A 188 -25.35 -2.86 -12.36
C TYR A 188 -26.37 -2.49 -13.43
N ARG A 189 -26.62 -1.18 -13.54
CA ARG A 189 -27.40 -0.59 -14.63
C ARG A 189 -26.73 0.70 -15.09
N ASP A 190 -26.70 0.90 -16.40
CA ASP A 190 -26.23 2.15 -16.98
C ASP A 190 -27.26 3.29 -16.82
N ALA A 191 -26.92 4.47 -17.36
CA ALA A 191 -27.76 5.65 -17.30
C ALA A 191 -29.11 5.48 -18.06
N ASP A 192 -29.17 4.58 -19.04
CA ASP A 192 -30.39 4.26 -19.80
C ASP A 192 -31.17 3.08 -19.16
N GLY A 193 -30.68 2.54 -18.04
CA GLY A 193 -31.31 1.46 -17.28
C GLY A 193 -31.02 0.06 -17.83
N LEU A 194 -30.09 -0.07 -18.79
CA LEU A 194 -29.66 -1.36 -19.33
C LEU A 194 -28.77 -2.07 -18.31
N ASP A 195 -29.07 -3.33 -18.04
CA ASP A 195 -28.27 -4.18 -17.17
C ASP A 195 -27.02 -4.70 -17.87
N ALA A 196 -25.96 -4.93 -17.08
CA ALA A 196 -24.74 -5.58 -17.52
C ALA A 196 -24.23 -6.56 -16.46
N HIS A 197 -23.73 -7.70 -16.92
CA HIS A 197 -23.26 -8.80 -16.09
C HIS A 197 -21.78 -9.07 -16.33
N ALA A 198 -20.97 -8.97 -15.28
CA ALA A 198 -19.53 -9.28 -15.34
C ALA A 198 -19.31 -10.77 -15.14
N VAL A 199 -18.85 -11.49 -16.18
CA VAL A 199 -18.58 -12.94 -16.12
C VAL A 199 -17.16 -13.23 -16.61
N PRO A 200 -16.29 -13.74 -15.71
CA PRO A 200 -16.50 -13.97 -14.27
C PRO A 200 -16.46 -12.66 -13.46
N GLY A 201 -17.11 -12.62 -12.29
CA GLY A 201 -17.08 -11.46 -11.40
C GLY A 201 -18.34 -11.35 -10.54
N GLU A 202 -19.49 -11.42 -11.19
CA GLU A 202 -20.78 -11.38 -10.52
C GLU A 202 -20.94 -12.53 -9.51
N GLY A 203 -21.44 -12.20 -8.31
CA GLY A 203 -21.70 -13.17 -7.24
C GLY A 203 -20.45 -13.77 -6.58
N THR A 204 -19.26 -13.26 -6.89
CA THR A 204 -18.02 -13.74 -6.25
C THR A 204 -17.89 -13.19 -4.82
N ASP A 205 -17.11 -13.92 -4.00
CA ASP A 205 -16.82 -13.62 -2.60
C ASP A 205 -15.63 -12.66 -2.40
N LEU A 206 -15.39 -11.77 -3.38
CA LEU A 206 -14.35 -10.75 -3.31
C LEU A 206 -14.50 -9.89 -2.04
N GLN A 207 -13.44 -9.79 -1.24
CA GLN A 207 -13.42 -8.82 -0.17
C GLN A 207 -12.89 -7.48 -0.70
N VAL A 208 -13.79 -6.51 -0.85
CA VAL A 208 -13.43 -5.17 -1.36
C VAL A 208 -12.94 -4.28 -0.22
N TRP A 209 -11.80 -3.61 -0.44
CA TRP A 209 -11.14 -2.70 0.48
C TRP A 209 -10.93 -1.35 -0.17
N LEU A 210 -11.09 -0.27 0.59
CA LEU A 210 -10.63 1.04 0.13
C LEU A 210 -9.35 1.43 0.86
N LEU A 211 -8.37 1.95 0.10
CA LEU A 211 -7.10 2.40 0.64
C LEU A 211 -6.98 3.92 0.54
N GLY A 212 -6.51 4.55 1.62
CA GLY A 212 -6.36 5.99 1.67
C GLY A 212 -5.21 6.46 2.56
N SER A 213 -4.69 7.64 2.26
CA SER A 213 -3.57 8.26 2.97
C SER A 213 -3.95 9.54 3.73
N SER A 214 -5.24 9.86 3.84
CA SER A 214 -5.73 11.05 4.54
C SER A 214 -7.20 10.88 4.91
N GLY A 215 -7.74 11.76 5.76
CA GLY A 215 -9.17 11.83 6.10
C GLY A 215 -10.09 12.30 4.97
N GLY A 216 -9.63 12.23 3.70
CA GLY A 216 -10.38 12.62 2.53
C GLY A 216 -11.33 11.54 2.01
N GLU A 217 -11.69 11.66 0.72
CA GLU A 217 -12.75 10.90 0.07
C GLU A 217 -12.67 9.37 0.26
N SER A 218 -11.49 8.75 0.11
CA SER A 218 -11.38 7.28 0.25
C SER A 218 -11.75 6.78 1.64
N ALA A 219 -11.35 7.51 2.70
CA ALA A 219 -11.67 7.14 4.08
C ALA A 219 -13.18 7.32 4.36
N GLN A 220 -13.74 8.45 3.94
CA GLN A 220 -15.17 8.74 4.12
C GLN A 220 -16.03 7.77 3.32
N LEU A 221 -15.69 7.51 2.05
CA LEU A 221 -16.42 6.58 1.19
C LEU A 221 -16.40 5.14 1.74
N ALA A 222 -15.24 4.67 2.24
CA ALA A 222 -15.15 3.37 2.89
C ALA A 222 -16.09 3.28 4.09
N GLY A 223 -16.14 4.34 4.91
CA GLY A 223 -17.04 4.42 6.05
C GLY A 223 -18.51 4.39 5.65
N VAL A 224 -18.93 5.25 4.72
CA VAL A 224 -20.34 5.32 4.25
C VAL A 224 -20.80 4.00 3.62
N LEU A 225 -19.92 3.31 2.90
CA LEU A 225 -20.22 2.02 2.27
C LEU A 225 -20.10 0.82 3.22
N GLY A 226 -19.65 1.03 4.46
CA GLY A 226 -19.42 -0.05 5.42
C GLY A 226 -18.37 -1.06 4.93
N LEU A 227 -17.35 -0.59 4.19
CA LEU A 227 -16.25 -1.40 3.69
C LEU A 227 -15.04 -1.31 4.65
N PRO A 228 -14.17 -2.33 4.70
CA PRO A 228 -12.91 -2.24 5.43
C PRO A 228 -11.97 -1.22 4.78
N PHE A 229 -11.15 -0.59 5.62
CA PHE A 229 -10.27 0.50 5.22
C PHE A 229 -8.82 0.23 5.57
N ALA A 230 -7.90 0.56 4.64
CA ALA A 230 -6.47 0.49 4.90
C ALA A 230 -5.85 1.90 4.86
N ALA A 231 -5.35 2.35 6.02
CA ALA A 231 -4.57 3.56 6.15
C ALA A 231 -3.08 3.27 6.04
N ASN A 232 -2.30 4.23 5.54
CA ASN A 232 -0.89 3.99 5.39
C ASN A 232 -0.02 4.93 6.24
N TYR A 233 0.68 4.33 7.20
CA TYR A 233 1.71 5.03 7.97
C TYR A 233 3.06 5.00 7.25
N HIS A 234 3.35 3.98 6.45
CA HIS A 234 4.63 3.83 5.74
C HIS A 234 4.91 4.86 4.63
N VAL A 235 3.90 5.53 4.07
CA VAL A 235 4.06 6.55 3.00
C VAL A 235 3.57 7.92 3.45
N SER A 236 2.51 7.97 4.24
CA SER A 236 1.85 9.21 4.68
C SER A 236 1.62 9.21 6.19
N PRO A 237 2.69 9.09 6.99
CA PRO A 237 2.57 8.98 8.45
C PRO A 237 1.90 10.21 9.09
N ALA A 238 2.09 11.40 8.51
CA ALA A 238 1.52 12.65 9.01
C ALA A 238 0.00 12.67 9.10
N THR A 239 -0.69 11.89 8.31
CA THR A 239 -2.16 11.96 8.15
C THR A 239 -2.87 10.65 8.52
N VAL A 240 -2.15 9.68 9.09
CA VAL A 240 -2.71 8.36 9.42
C VAL A 240 -3.84 8.45 10.43
N LEU A 241 -3.69 9.26 11.47
CA LEU A 241 -4.71 9.44 12.51
C LEU A 241 -5.97 10.10 11.95
N ASP A 242 -5.81 11.13 11.12
CA ASP A 242 -6.93 11.78 10.44
C ASP A 242 -7.67 10.81 9.51
N ALA A 243 -6.93 9.96 8.79
CA ALA A 243 -7.51 8.96 7.90
C ALA A 243 -8.38 7.96 8.67
N VAL A 244 -7.86 7.42 9.76
CA VAL A 244 -8.57 6.46 10.61
C VAL A 244 -9.77 7.12 11.30
N ALA A 245 -9.61 8.35 11.83
CA ALA A 245 -10.69 9.08 12.47
C ALA A 245 -11.85 9.38 11.49
N ALA A 246 -11.52 9.85 10.28
CA ALA A 246 -12.52 10.15 9.26
C ALA A 246 -13.29 8.90 8.80
N TYR A 247 -12.59 7.78 8.62
CA TYR A 247 -13.24 6.49 8.30
C TYR A 247 -14.23 6.07 9.39
N ARG A 248 -13.78 6.06 10.67
CA ARG A 248 -14.62 5.66 11.79
C ARG A 248 -15.82 6.58 11.98
N ALA A 249 -15.62 7.89 11.83
CA ALA A 249 -16.70 8.86 11.95
C ALA A 249 -17.78 8.72 10.87
N ALA A 250 -17.38 8.28 9.66
CA ALA A 250 -18.30 8.07 8.55
C ALA A 250 -18.93 6.67 8.52
N PHE A 251 -18.43 5.73 9.33
CA PHE A 251 -18.79 4.31 9.23
C PHE A 251 -20.27 4.04 9.45
N GLN A 252 -20.85 3.32 8.52
CA GLN A 252 -22.20 2.77 8.59
C GLN A 252 -22.10 1.23 8.47
N PRO A 253 -22.75 0.47 9.38
CA PRO A 253 -22.78 -0.99 9.28
C PRO A 253 -23.37 -1.45 7.93
N SER A 254 -22.76 -2.49 7.36
CA SER A 254 -23.19 -3.13 6.11
C SER A 254 -23.31 -4.64 6.28
N ALA A 255 -23.76 -5.33 5.23
CA ALA A 255 -23.73 -6.79 5.19
C ALA A 255 -22.30 -7.37 5.27
N ALA A 256 -21.29 -6.61 4.87
CA ALA A 256 -19.89 -7.02 4.92
C ALA A 256 -19.26 -6.80 6.31
N LEU A 257 -19.62 -5.72 7.00
CA LEU A 257 -19.03 -5.34 8.29
C LEU A 257 -20.08 -4.78 9.27
N ALA A 258 -20.17 -5.37 10.45
CA ALA A 258 -20.97 -4.83 11.56
C ALA A 258 -20.28 -3.67 12.30
N HIS A 259 -18.94 -3.66 12.30
CA HIS A 259 -18.09 -2.67 12.97
C HIS A 259 -16.95 -2.24 12.05
N PRO A 260 -16.39 -1.02 12.23
CA PRO A 260 -15.23 -0.58 11.46
C PRO A 260 -14.08 -1.58 11.56
N TYR A 261 -13.40 -1.84 10.44
CA TYR A 261 -12.20 -2.65 10.40
C TYR A 261 -11.09 -1.87 9.71
N VAL A 262 -9.99 -1.63 10.42
CA VAL A 262 -8.88 -0.80 9.98
C VAL A 262 -7.59 -1.60 9.90
N ILE A 263 -6.96 -1.60 8.72
CA ILE A 263 -5.57 -1.99 8.57
C ILE A 263 -4.68 -0.73 8.55
N VAL A 264 -3.55 -0.78 9.26
CA VAL A 264 -2.52 0.28 9.17
C VAL A 264 -1.21 -0.33 8.69
N SER A 265 -0.64 0.28 7.63
CA SER A 265 0.63 -0.21 7.08
C SER A 265 1.84 0.41 7.76
N ALA A 266 2.94 -0.36 7.84
CA ALA A 266 4.19 0.05 8.45
C ALA A 266 5.41 -0.43 7.64
N ASP A 267 6.45 0.41 7.55
CA ASP A 267 7.77 0.03 7.01
C ASP A 267 8.61 -0.57 8.13
N VAL A 268 9.09 -1.81 7.96
CA VAL A 268 9.70 -2.58 9.04
C VAL A 268 10.96 -3.28 8.56
N VAL A 269 12.05 -3.19 9.33
CA VAL A 269 13.26 -4.01 9.14
C VAL A 269 13.68 -4.60 10.49
N VAL A 270 13.56 -5.91 10.62
CA VAL A 270 13.96 -6.64 11.83
C VAL A 270 15.21 -7.48 11.54
N ALA A 271 16.18 -7.42 12.43
CA ALA A 271 17.32 -8.31 12.42
C ALA A 271 17.67 -8.75 13.86
N ALA A 272 18.60 -9.69 14.01
CA ALA A 272 18.96 -10.24 15.32
C ALA A 272 19.45 -9.17 16.32
N THR A 273 20.00 -8.06 15.83
CA THR A 273 20.45 -6.92 16.63
C THR A 273 20.05 -5.59 15.99
N ASP A 274 19.97 -4.54 16.80
CA ASP A 274 19.72 -3.17 16.33
C ASP A 274 20.76 -2.71 15.31
N GLU A 275 22.02 -3.10 15.47
CA GLU A 275 23.11 -2.74 14.55
C GLU A 275 22.91 -3.41 13.17
N ALA A 276 22.63 -4.71 13.17
CA ALA A 276 22.34 -5.45 11.94
C ALA A 276 21.12 -4.87 11.21
N ALA A 277 20.03 -4.58 11.92
CA ALA A 277 18.85 -3.98 11.34
C ALA A 277 19.13 -2.60 10.73
N ARG A 278 19.86 -1.73 11.44
CA ARG A 278 20.27 -0.42 10.92
C ARG A 278 21.13 -0.55 9.65
N ARG A 279 22.06 -1.53 9.61
CA ARG A 279 22.86 -1.80 8.41
C ARG A 279 21.95 -2.17 7.22
N LEU A 280 20.98 -3.06 7.41
CA LEU A 280 20.05 -3.47 6.36
C LEU A 280 19.18 -2.29 5.86
N ALA A 281 18.81 -1.37 6.74
CA ALA A 281 18.02 -0.19 6.45
C ALA A 281 18.82 0.98 5.83
N THR A 282 20.16 0.94 5.83
CA THR A 282 21.03 2.03 5.32
C THR A 282 20.69 2.50 3.91
N PRO A 283 20.25 1.65 2.94
CA PRO A 283 19.87 2.09 1.60
C PRO A 283 18.52 2.80 1.51
N TYR A 284 17.66 2.65 2.51
CA TYR A 284 16.28 3.16 2.46
C TYR A 284 16.17 4.67 2.23
N PRO A 285 16.95 5.54 2.89
CA PRO A 285 16.94 6.97 2.60
C PRO A 285 17.26 7.29 1.13
N THR A 286 18.26 6.63 0.53
CA THR A 286 18.63 6.81 -0.88
C THR A 286 17.49 6.40 -1.81
N TRP A 287 16.84 5.29 -1.50
CA TRP A 287 15.67 4.81 -2.24
C TRP A 287 14.48 5.78 -2.13
N VAL A 288 14.16 6.27 -0.94
CA VAL A 288 13.10 7.28 -0.74
C VAL A 288 13.42 8.59 -1.47
N ARG A 289 14.68 9.04 -1.41
CA ARG A 289 15.13 10.24 -2.13
C ARG A 289 14.90 10.13 -3.62
N SER A 290 15.18 8.97 -4.23
CA SER A 290 14.95 8.75 -5.67
C SER A 290 13.47 8.94 -6.05
N ILE A 291 12.56 8.47 -5.24
CA ILE A 291 11.11 8.67 -5.44
C ILE A 291 10.75 10.15 -5.34
N ARG A 292 11.23 10.83 -4.31
CA ARG A 292 10.85 12.21 -3.99
C ARG A 292 11.49 13.26 -4.90
N THR A 293 12.59 12.93 -5.53
CA THR A 293 13.19 13.77 -6.58
C THR A 293 12.58 13.56 -7.97
N GLY A 294 11.59 12.64 -8.10
CA GLY A 294 10.90 12.36 -9.35
C GLY A 294 11.60 11.35 -10.25
N ALA A 295 12.68 10.72 -9.80
CA ALA A 295 13.34 9.64 -10.54
C ALA A 295 12.54 8.33 -10.53
N GLY A 296 11.57 8.20 -9.60
CA GLY A 296 10.88 6.96 -9.30
C GLY A 296 11.73 6.03 -8.42
N ALA A 297 11.16 4.94 -7.96
CA ALA A 297 11.89 3.94 -7.19
C ALA A 297 13.01 3.34 -8.05
N ILE A 298 14.26 3.55 -7.65
CA ILE A 298 15.44 2.89 -8.24
C ILE A 298 15.59 1.46 -7.71
N PRO A 299 16.35 0.58 -8.37
CA PRO A 299 16.74 -0.69 -7.76
C PRO A 299 17.36 -0.46 -6.37
N PHE A 300 16.92 -1.26 -5.39
CA PHE A 300 17.29 -1.03 -3.99
C PHE A 300 18.80 -1.27 -3.81
N PRO A 301 19.58 -0.25 -3.39
CA PRO A 301 21.03 -0.34 -3.37
C PRO A 301 21.56 -1.33 -2.32
N HIS A 302 22.80 -1.79 -2.51
CA HIS A 302 23.49 -2.55 -1.47
C HIS A 302 23.90 -1.62 -0.32
N PRO A 303 23.81 -2.05 0.97
CA PRO A 303 24.18 -1.23 2.12
C PRO A 303 25.57 -0.60 2.02
N ASP A 304 26.57 -1.34 1.53
CA ASP A 304 27.94 -0.87 1.45
C ASP A 304 28.16 0.18 0.34
N GLU A 305 27.31 0.18 -0.70
CA GLU A 305 27.39 1.17 -1.80
C GLU A 305 26.93 2.56 -1.38
N VAL A 306 26.03 2.64 -0.39
CA VAL A 306 25.44 3.90 0.06
C VAL A 306 26.05 4.45 1.34
N ALA A 307 26.82 3.65 2.07
CA ALA A 307 27.38 4.02 3.38
C ALA A 307 28.27 5.28 3.33
N THR A 308 28.87 5.58 2.18
CA THR A 308 29.76 6.72 1.97
C THR A 308 29.16 7.86 1.16
N GLN A 309 27.88 7.77 0.79
CA GLN A 309 27.23 8.81 -0.01
C GLN A 309 27.06 10.10 0.83
N PRO A 310 27.48 11.26 0.31
CA PRO A 310 27.27 12.51 1.01
C PRO A 310 25.79 12.90 1.03
N TRP A 311 25.31 13.36 2.18
CA TRP A 311 23.95 13.86 2.39
C TRP A 311 24.00 15.32 2.78
N THR A 312 23.23 16.15 2.06
CA THR A 312 22.99 17.53 2.47
C THR A 312 21.85 17.60 3.50
N ALA A 313 21.75 18.70 4.24
CA ALA A 313 20.61 18.91 5.14
C ALA A 313 19.26 18.87 4.39
N ALA A 314 19.22 19.41 3.16
CA ALA A 314 18.02 19.33 2.31
C ALA A 314 17.66 17.90 1.89
N ASP A 315 18.65 17.03 1.64
CA ASP A 315 18.38 15.62 1.35
C ASP A 315 17.82 14.90 2.58
N GLN A 316 18.35 15.19 3.77
CA GLN A 316 17.87 14.62 5.03
C GLN A 316 16.41 15.06 5.29
N GLU A 317 16.11 16.35 5.18
CA GLU A 317 14.77 16.89 5.34
C GLU A 317 13.78 16.27 4.33
N LEU A 318 14.23 16.06 3.09
CA LEU A 318 13.41 15.49 2.01
C LEU A 318 12.88 14.10 2.34
N VAL A 319 13.59 13.31 3.14
CA VAL A 319 13.26 11.91 3.43
C VAL A 319 12.88 11.65 4.90
N ALA A 320 13.03 12.64 5.77
CA ALA A 320 12.95 12.51 7.22
C ALA A 320 11.66 11.82 7.68
N ASP A 321 10.51 12.24 7.17
CA ASP A 321 9.21 11.69 7.56
C ASP A 321 9.09 10.18 7.31
N ARG A 322 9.73 9.66 6.24
CA ARG A 322 9.75 8.24 5.92
C ARG A 322 10.82 7.46 6.72
N VAL A 323 11.98 8.08 6.90
CA VAL A 323 13.12 7.48 7.60
C VAL A 323 12.85 7.41 9.10
N ASP A 324 12.35 8.50 9.68
CA ASP A 324 12.10 8.60 11.12
C ASP A 324 10.89 7.75 11.58
N THR A 325 10.02 7.37 10.66
CA THR A 325 8.84 6.52 10.93
C THR A 325 9.04 5.05 10.53
N GLN A 326 10.21 4.69 9.99
CA GLN A 326 10.55 3.31 9.72
C GLN A 326 10.89 2.57 11.03
N PHE A 327 10.29 1.42 11.26
CA PHE A 327 10.56 0.59 12.43
C PHE A 327 11.76 -0.32 12.17
N VAL A 328 12.92 0.04 12.75
CA VAL A 328 14.20 -0.66 12.51
C VAL A 328 14.83 -1.07 13.83
N GLY A 329 15.13 -2.35 13.98
CA GLY A 329 15.79 -2.82 15.19
C GLY A 329 15.73 -4.32 15.43
N ALA A 330 16.12 -4.70 16.65
CA ALA A 330 15.93 -6.04 17.18
C ALA A 330 14.44 -6.34 17.37
N PRO A 331 14.05 -7.63 17.41
CA PRO A 331 12.64 -8.04 17.40
C PRO A 331 11.79 -7.40 18.52
N GLU A 332 12.30 -7.38 19.75
CA GLU A 332 11.56 -6.84 20.90
C GLU A 332 11.26 -5.35 20.73
N LYS A 333 12.27 -4.59 20.30
CA LYS A 333 12.14 -3.14 20.05
C LYS A 333 11.09 -2.86 18.99
N VAL A 334 11.16 -3.53 17.84
CA VAL A 334 10.24 -3.32 16.73
C VAL A 334 8.83 -3.76 17.12
N THR A 335 8.70 -4.87 17.84
CA THR A 335 7.40 -5.35 18.32
C THR A 335 6.73 -4.32 19.26
N ASP A 336 7.48 -3.71 20.17
CA ASP A 336 6.94 -2.67 21.06
C ASP A 336 6.53 -1.41 20.31
N GLN A 337 7.29 -1.00 19.30
CA GLN A 337 6.96 0.13 18.43
C GLN A 337 5.70 -0.14 17.58
N LEU A 338 5.55 -1.35 17.06
CA LEU A 338 4.36 -1.76 16.30
C LEU A 338 3.12 -1.87 17.19
N ARG A 339 3.28 -2.28 18.48
CA ARG A 339 2.18 -2.21 19.45
C ARG A 339 1.74 -0.75 19.67
N THR A 340 2.69 0.16 19.80
CA THR A 340 2.39 1.60 19.91
C THR A 340 1.60 2.08 18.67
N LEU A 341 2.04 1.73 17.45
CA LEU A 341 1.31 2.07 16.24
C LEU A 341 -0.13 1.52 16.27
N ARG A 342 -0.29 0.23 16.59
CA ARG A 342 -1.60 -0.42 16.72
C ARG A 342 -2.50 0.30 17.72
N ASP A 343 -1.99 0.57 18.90
CA ASP A 343 -2.77 1.11 20.02
C ASP A 343 -3.20 2.56 19.77
N VAL A 344 -2.28 3.38 19.26
CA VAL A 344 -2.54 4.80 18.95
C VAL A 344 -3.51 4.95 17.77
N THR A 345 -3.40 4.11 16.75
CA THR A 345 -4.32 4.14 15.60
C THR A 345 -5.59 3.31 15.87
N GLY A 346 -5.55 2.42 16.85
CA GLY A 346 -6.60 1.42 17.10
C GLY A 346 -6.76 0.45 15.93
N ALA A 347 -5.68 0.12 15.24
CA ALA A 347 -5.70 -0.79 14.10
C ALA A 347 -6.14 -2.19 14.51
N ASP A 348 -7.01 -2.79 13.70
CA ASP A 348 -7.46 -4.18 13.86
C ASP A 348 -6.43 -5.15 13.27
N GLU A 349 -5.62 -4.70 12.32
CA GLU A 349 -4.59 -5.49 11.62
C GLU A 349 -3.42 -4.58 11.22
N LEU A 350 -2.18 -5.09 11.22
CA LEU A 350 -1.00 -4.38 10.73
C LEU A 350 -0.51 -4.96 9.42
N LEU A 351 -0.28 -4.07 8.43
CA LEU A 351 0.17 -4.43 7.09
C LEU A 351 1.65 -4.07 6.95
N ILE A 352 2.52 -5.06 6.98
CA ILE A 352 3.97 -4.89 7.05
C ILE A 352 4.58 -4.86 5.66
N THR A 353 5.36 -3.84 5.37
CA THR A 353 6.26 -3.81 4.21
C THR A 353 7.72 -3.83 4.68
N THR A 354 8.54 -4.63 4.04
CA THR A 354 9.97 -4.74 4.32
C THR A 354 10.72 -4.71 3.00
N ILE A 355 11.70 -3.81 2.89
CA ILE A 355 12.58 -3.73 1.72
C ILE A 355 14.02 -3.84 2.22
N THR A 356 14.73 -4.87 1.76
CA THR A 356 16.17 -5.06 1.96
C THR A 356 16.82 -5.41 0.63
N HIS A 357 18.13 -5.27 0.53
CA HIS A 357 18.85 -5.61 -0.70
C HIS A 357 18.85 -7.13 -0.95
N ASP A 358 19.08 -7.95 0.07
CA ASP A 358 19.02 -9.40 -0.06
C ASP A 358 17.62 -9.92 0.29
N PRO A 359 16.97 -10.71 -0.59
CA PRO A 359 15.71 -11.36 -0.30
C PRO A 359 15.74 -12.28 0.93
N ALA A 360 16.89 -12.87 1.27
CA ALA A 360 17.05 -13.69 2.47
C ALA A 360 16.95 -12.85 3.75
N ASP A 361 17.54 -11.66 3.79
CA ASP A 361 17.40 -10.73 4.91
C ASP A 361 15.96 -10.24 5.04
N ARG A 362 15.30 -10.03 3.91
CA ARG A 362 13.87 -9.69 3.87
C ARG A 362 13.01 -10.76 4.51
N LEU A 363 13.21 -12.02 4.13
CA LEU A 363 12.50 -13.15 4.72
C LEU A 363 12.80 -13.27 6.21
N THR A 364 14.07 -13.17 6.62
CA THR A 364 14.48 -13.20 8.03
C THR A 364 13.79 -12.13 8.86
N SER A 365 13.58 -10.93 8.29
CA SER A 365 12.83 -9.88 8.98
C SER A 365 11.38 -10.29 9.29
N TYR A 366 10.68 -10.91 8.35
CA TYR A 366 9.32 -11.43 8.57
C TYR A 366 9.30 -12.61 9.56
N GLU A 367 10.29 -13.52 9.50
CA GLU A 367 10.41 -14.65 10.43
C GLU A 367 10.62 -14.19 11.86
N LEU A 368 11.53 -13.24 12.06
CA LEU A 368 11.81 -12.66 13.38
C LEU A 368 10.61 -11.92 13.92
N LEU A 369 9.92 -11.13 13.08
CA LEU A 369 8.72 -10.42 13.49
C LEU A 369 7.61 -11.40 13.90
N ALA A 370 7.29 -12.38 13.09
CA ALA A 370 6.25 -13.38 13.39
C ALA A 370 6.53 -14.12 14.71
N LYS A 371 7.78 -14.50 14.94
CA LYS A 371 8.21 -15.21 16.16
C LYS A 371 8.04 -14.38 17.43
N HIS A 372 8.20 -13.05 17.36
CA HIS A 372 8.20 -12.17 18.54
C HIS A 372 6.91 -11.32 18.64
N TRP A 373 6.04 -11.41 17.66
CA TRP A 373 4.71 -10.79 17.71
C TRP A 373 3.76 -11.68 18.52
N PRO A 374 3.61 -11.44 19.83
CA PRO A 374 2.59 -12.17 20.58
C PRO A 374 1.26 -11.65 20.09
N GLY A 375 0.50 -12.49 19.66
CA GLY A 375 -0.79 -12.12 19.35
C GLY A 375 -1.58 -11.51 20.50
#